data_82dd11d55e7885b7221fd423ef79f3c5
#
_entry.id   82dd11d55e7885b7221fd423ef79f3c5
#
_cell.length_a   1.000
_cell.length_b   1.000
_cell.length_c   1.000
_cell.angle_alpha   90.00
_cell.angle_beta   90.00
_cell.angle_gamma   90.00
#
_symmetry.space_group_name_H-M   'P 1'
#
loop_
_entity.id
_entity.type
_entity.pdbx_description
1 polymer ?
#
loop_
_entity_poly.entity_id
_entity_poly.type
_entity_poly.pdbx_seq_one_letter_code
_entity_poly.pdbx_strand_id
1 'polypeptide(L)'
;TVLECIINDYLGFIVLLFGLFCVAGNISLDGDLVGSPRVNTITLLIGTFLSSIIGTTGASMLLVRPIIKMNSWRHRRSHIMIFFIFLISNMGGCLTPIGDPPLLMGFMRGVPFTWSLHLLPVLCFNLVVLLPVFYMIDRKNYRLDIAEGSVPDISKESTEVKFQGGHNVIFIIAIVIAVVLSGTLSNVPAFMRADGTLKGLHIGEVTFSFVTMIEIAIILVAAFLSFKTTKKEIRTKNHFNWGAIKEVAILFIGIFITMQPALMILKAVGPTLGITKAWQMFWTTGALSSFLDNTPTYLVFFTTAGTLGFTSGITTSVGVITAKILMAISCGAVFMGAGTYIGNAPNF
;
A
#
# COMPACT_ATOMS: atom_id res chain seq x y z
N THR A 1 -3.10 24.22 9.15
CA THR A 1 -3.95 24.92 8.15
C THR A 1 -4.25 24.02 6.95
N VAL A 2 -5.28 24.32 6.13
CA VAL A 2 -5.58 23.56 4.90
C VAL A 2 -4.39 23.59 3.95
N LEU A 3 -3.72 24.72 3.82
CA LEU A 3 -2.53 24.87 2.97
C LEU A 3 -1.38 23.95 3.44
N GLU A 4 -1.16 23.86 4.72
CA GLU A 4 -0.18 22.97 5.33
C GLU A 4 -0.46 21.49 5.01
N CYS A 5 -1.71 21.08 5.15
CA CYS A 5 -2.16 19.73 4.82
C CYS A 5 -1.93 19.40 3.33
N ILE A 6 -2.22 20.35 2.42
CA ILE A 6 -2.00 20.14 0.99
C ILE A 6 -0.51 20.04 0.66
N ILE A 7 0.32 20.92 1.21
CA ILE A 7 1.75 20.98 0.87
C ILE A 7 2.54 19.86 1.54
N ASN A 8 2.31 19.65 2.84
CA ASN A 8 3.15 18.74 3.63
C ASN A 8 2.64 17.30 3.68
N ASP A 9 1.30 17.09 3.64
CA ASP A 9 0.73 15.74 3.69
C ASP A 9 0.35 15.23 2.28
N TYR A 10 -0.52 15.97 1.58
CA TYR A 10 -1.11 15.47 0.33
C TYR A 10 -0.11 15.42 -0.83
N LEU A 11 0.71 16.46 -1.04
CA LEU A 11 1.57 16.56 -2.22
C LEU A 11 2.62 15.44 -2.27
N GLY A 12 3.33 15.19 -1.17
CA GLY A 12 4.30 14.09 -1.09
C GLY A 12 3.63 12.73 -1.28
N PHE A 13 2.48 12.54 -0.64
CA PHE A 13 1.70 11.31 -0.76
C PHE A 13 1.26 11.02 -2.20
N ILE A 14 0.63 11.99 -2.88
CA ILE A 14 0.09 11.76 -4.22
C ILE A 14 1.20 11.61 -5.27
N VAL A 15 2.32 12.32 -5.11
CA VAL A 15 3.47 12.19 -6.02
C VAL A 15 4.10 10.79 -5.88
N LEU A 16 4.20 10.26 -4.67
CA LEU A 16 4.68 8.90 -4.47
C LEU A 16 3.76 7.86 -5.12
N LEU A 17 2.45 7.95 -4.86
CA LEU A 17 1.49 7.05 -5.51
C LEU A 17 1.53 7.16 -7.03
N PHE A 18 1.62 8.38 -7.55
CA PHE A 18 1.77 8.64 -8.98
C PHE A 18 3.05 7.99 -9.55
N GLY A 19 4.18 8.15 -8.88
CA GLY A 19 5.47 7.57 -9.29
C GLY A 19 5.40 6.05 -9.34
N LEU A 20 4.92 5.42 -8.28
CA LEU A 20 4.76 3.96 -8.21
C LEU A 20 3.77 3.46 -9.27
N PHE A 21 2.64 4.13 -9.44
CA PHE A 21 1.64 3.81 -10.46
C PHE A 21 2.21 3.87 -11.88
N CYS A 22 2.96 4.94 -12.19
CA CYS A 22 3.62 5.11 -13.48
C CYS A 22 4.62 3.99 -13.76
N VAL A 23 5.48 3.70 -12.80
CA VAL A 23 6.55 2.70 -12.96
C VAL A 23 5.99 1.28 -12.99
N ALA A 24 5.04 0.96 -12.12
CA ALA A 24 4.38 -0.34 -12.10
C ALA A 24 3.59 -0.60 -13.40
N GLY A 25 2.90 0.41 -13.93
CA GLY A 25 2.18 0.33 -15.21
C GLY A 25 3.07 0.06 -16.43
N ASN A 26 4.38 0.30 -16.30
CA ASN A 26 5.41 0.02 -17.31
C ASN A 26 6.06 -1.37 -17.18
N ILE A 27 5.59 -2.19 -16.24
CA ILE A 27 6.01 -3.59 -16.07
C ILE A 27 4.84 -4.48 -16.49
N SER A 28 5.08 -5.50 -17.30
CA SER A 28 4.07 -6.49 -17.70
C SER A 28 4.58 -7.89 -17.46
N LEU A 29 3.71 -8.70 -16.89
CA LEU A 29 3.90 -10.13 -16.76
C LEU A 29 2.97 -10.81 -17.77
N ASP A 30 3.52 -11.41 -18.80
CA ASP A 30 2.80 -12.13 -19.86
C ASP A 30 3.22 -13.59 -19.88
N GLY A 31 2.26 -14.48 -19.95
CA GLY A 31 2.52 -15.92 -20.02
C GLY A 31 1.21 -16.67 -20.21
N ASP A 32 1.30 -17.84 -20.84
CA ASP A 32 0.16 -18.72 -21.06
C ASP A 32 0.17 -19.86 -20.01
N LEU A 33 0.35 -19.47 -18.73
CA LEU A 33 0.24 -20.40 -17.61
C LEU A 33 -1.21 -20.85 -17.41
N VAL A 34 -1.39 -22.13 -17.15
CA VAL A 34 -2.69 -22.67 -16.74
C VAL A 34 -2.84 -22.56 -15.23
N GLY A 35 -3.93 -21.95 -14.78
CA GLY A 35 -4.25 -21.76 -13.37
C GLY A 35 -4.59 -23.09 -12.69
N SER A 36 -3.59 -23.71 -12.10
CA SER A 36 -3.74 -24.85 -11.20
C SER A 36 -3.69 -24.38 -9.73
N PRO A 37 -4.17 -25.18 -8.76
CA PRO A 37 -4.12 -24.81 -7.35
C PRO A 37 -2.73 -24.47 -6.83
N ARG A 38 -1.70 -25.14 -7.34
CA ARG A 38 -0.30 -24.84 -6.99
C ARG A 38 0.17 -23.52 -7.59
N VAL A 39 -0.10 -23.30 -8.88
CA VAL A 39 0.28 -22.05 -9.58
C VAL A 39 -0.42 -20.86 -8.95
N ASN A 40 -1.73 -20.95 -8.68
CA ASN A 40 -2.48 -19.89 -8.04
C ASN A 40 -1.92 -19.57 -6.64
N THR A 41 -1.62 -20.59 -5.82
CA THR A 41 -1.07 -20.40 -4.46
C THR A 41 0.31 -19.72 -4.50
N ILE A 42 1.19 -20.14 -5.40
CA ILE A 42 2.52 -19.55 -5.57
C ILE A 42 2.40 -18.10 -6.06
N THR A 43 1.50 -17.83 -7.00
CA THR A 43 1.26 -16.49 -7.53
C THR A 43 0.75 -15.55 -6.43
N LEU A 44 -0.19 -16.01 -5.58
CA LEU A 44 -0.66 -15.24 -4.44
C LEU A 44 0.46 -14.96 -3.43
N LEU A 45 1.29 -15.96 -3.13
CA LEU A 45 2.44 -15.80 -2.22
C LEU A 45 3.43 -14.77 -2.76
N ILE A 46 3.86 -14.90 -4.01
CA ILE A 46 4.79 -13.96 -4.65
C ILE A 46 4.17 -12.55 -4.70
N GLY A 47 2.90 -12.45 -5.09
CA GLY A 47 2.18 -11.18 -5.17
C GLY A 47 2.08 -10.49 -3.82
N THR A 48 1.91 -11.23 -2.73
CA THR A 48 1.88 -10.70 -1.37
C THR A 48 3.18 -9.96 -1.03
N PHE A 49 4.34 -10.55 -1.28
CA PHE A 49 5.62 -9.89 -1.02
C PHE A 49 5.89 -8.75 -2.01
N LEU A 50 5.47 -8.92 -3.27
CA LEU A 50 5.61 -7.88 -4.27
C LEU A 50 4.83 -6.61 -3.89
N SER A 51 3.67 -6.74 -3.25
CA SER A 51 2.86 -5.61 -2.77
C SER A 51 3.61 -4.71 -1.79
N SER A 52 4.49 -5.26 -0.97
CA SER A 52 5.34 -4.45 -0.08
C SER A 52 6.43 -3.66 -0.83
N ILE A 53 6.76 -4.04 -2.07
CA ILE A 53 7.84 -3.42 -2.84
C ILE A 53 7.30 -2.34 -3.80
N ILE A 54 6.21 -2.66 -4.52
CA ILE A 54 5.65 -1.77 -5.56
C ILE A 54 4.30 -1.15 -5.16
N GLY A 55 3.89 -1.37 -3.91
CA GLY A 55 2.60 -0.97 -3.40
C GLY A 55 1.48 -1.95 -3.75
N THR A 56 0.44 -1.99 -2.90
CA THR A 56 -0.74 -2.85 -3.11
C THR A 56 -1.44 -2.55 -4.44
N THR A 57 -1.58 -1.27 -4.80
CA THR A 57 -2.17 -0.87 -6.10
C THR A 57 -1.32 -1.34 -7.28
N GLY A 58 0.00 -1.16 -7.21
CA GLY A 58 0.92 -1.57 -8.29
C GLY A 58 0.93 -3.08 -8.48
N ALA A 59 1.00 -3.85 -7.40
CA ALA A 59 0.98 -5.30 -7.44
C ALA A 59 -0.36 -5.85 -7.94
N SER A 60 -1.47 -5.25 -7.51
CA SER A 60 -2.80 -5.62 -7.96
C SER A 60 -2.97 -5.38 -9.47
N MET A 61 -2.58 -4.22 -9.99
CA MET A 61 -2.62 -3.93 -11.42
C MET A 61 -1.74 -4.89 -12.24
N LEU A 62 -0.56 -5.24 -11.74
CA LEU A 62 0.35 -6.14 -12.42
C LEU A 62 -0.18 -7.58 -12.50
N LEU A 63 -0.81 -8.07 -11.43
CA LEU A 63 -1.12 -9.50 -11.26
C LEU A 63 -2.58 -9.88 -11.54
N VAL A 64 -3.54 -8.94 -11.44
CA VAL A 64 -4.96 -9.27 -11.60
C VAL A 64 -5.28 -9.90 -12.96
N ARG A 65 -4.69 -9.37 -14.03
CA ARG A 65 -4.93 -9.86 -15.40
C ARG A 65 -4.28 -11.21 -15.69
N PRO A 66 -3.00 -11.44 -15.39
CA PRO A 66 -2.42 -12.76 -15.45
C PRO A 66 -3.25 -13.80 -14.70
N ILE A 67 -3.71 -13.47 -13.48
CA ILE A 67 -4.52 -14.38 -12.66
C ILE A 67 -5.89 -14.65 -13.31
N ILE A 68 -6.56 -13.64 -13.84
CA ILE A 68 -7.82 -13.83 -14.56
C ILE A 68 -7.61 -14.66 -15.82
N LYS A 69 -6.56 -14.36 -16.61
CA LYS A 69 -6.24 -15.06 -17.86
C LYS A 69 -5.95 -16.54 -17.62
N MET A 70 -5.07 -16.86 -16.67
CA MET A 70 -4.69 -18.25 -16.38
C MET A 70 -5.83 -19.10 -15.83
N ASN A 71 -6.86 -18.46 -15.25
CA ASN A 71 -8.04 -19.12 -14.71
C ASN A 71 -9.31 -18.90 -15.56
N SER A 72 -9.19 -18.39 -16.80
CA SER A 72 -10.34 -18.09 -17.68
C SER A 72 -11.16 -19.31 -18.06
N TRP A 73 -10.55 -20.49 -18.12
CA TRP A 73 -11.19 -21.77 -18.43
C TRP A 73 -12.01 -22.34 -17.26
N ARG A 74 -11.89 -21.82 -16.03
CA ARG A 74 -12.57 -22.28 -14.82
C ARG A 74 -13.93 -21.61 -14.63
N HIS A 75 -14.93 -22.36 -14.21
CA HIS A 75 -16.23 -21.83 -13.82
C HIS A 75 -16.19 -21.27 -12.40
N ARG A 76 -15.53 -21.99 -11.47
CA ARG A 76 -15.45 -21.62 -10.04
C ARG A 76 -14.15 -20.89 -9.74
N ARG A 77 -14.13 -19.56 -9.96
CA ARG A 77 -12.92 -18.72 -9.79
C ARG A 77 -13.08 -17.54 -8.82
N SER A 78 -14.27 -17.30 -8.28
CA SER A 78 -14.52 -16.14 -7.40
C SER A 78 -13.63 -16.14 -6.15
N HIS A 79 -13.38 -17.31 -5.54
CA HIS A 79 -12.50 -17.45 -4.39
C HIS A 79 -11.05 -17.00 -4.68
N ILE A 80 -10.57 -17.15 -5.91
CA ILE A 80 -9.23 -16.72 -6.30
C ILE A 80 -9.13 -15.19 -6.17
N MET A 81 -10.15 -14.46 -6.62
CA MET A 81 -10.19 -13.01 -6.50
C MET A 81 -10.36 -12.55 -5.06
N ILE A 82 -11.15 -13.25 -4.25
CA ILE A 82 -11.30 -12.95 -2.82
C ILE A 82 -9.95 -13.05 -2.10
N PHE A 83 -9.20 -14.13 -2.30
CA PHE A 83 -7.88 -14.28 -1.69
C PHE A 83 -6.83 -13.35 -2.30
N PHE A 84 -6.97 -12.98 -3.57
CA PHE A 84 -6.17 -11.93 -4.20
C PHE A 84 -6.33 -10.60 -3.46
N ILE A 85 -7.57 -10.19 -3.18
CA ILE A 85 -7.88 -8.97 -2.43
C ILE A 85 -7.30 -9.06 -1.02
N PHE A 86 -7.46 -10.17 -0.31
CA PHE A 86 -6.93 -10.33 1.03
C PHE A 86 -5.40 -10.22 1.06
N LEU A 87 -4.73 -10.96 0.19
CA LEU A 87 -3.28 -11.14 0.25
C LEU A 87 -2.53 -10.04 -0.50
N ILE A 88 -2.89 -9.75 -1.75
CA ILE A 88 -2.13 -8.84 -2.60
C ILE A 88 -2.62 -7.40 -2.44
N SER A 89 -3.93 -7.18 -2.47
CA SER A 89 -4.48 -5.83 -2.43
C SER A 89 -4.45 -5.19 -1.02
N ASN A 90 -4.23 -5.99 0.04
CA ASN A 90 -4.23 -5.49 1.42
C ASN A 90 -3.03 -5.99 2.23
N MET A 91 -3.07 -7.22 2.75
CA MET A 91 -2.06 -7.72 3.71
C MET A 91 -0.63 -7.62 3.21
N GLY A 92 -0.42 -7.85 1.92
CA GLY A 92 0.90 -7.81 1.29
C GLY A 92 1.61 -6.46 1.38
N GLY A 93 0.87 -5.36 1.51
CA GLY A 93 1.44 -4.02 1.65
C GLY A 93 2.08 -3.72 3.01
N CYS A 94 1.98 -4.61 4.00
CA CYS A 94 2.31 -4.28 5.39
C CYS A 94 3.81 -4.17 5.72
N LEU A 95 4.73 -4.65 4.89
CA LEU A 95 6.15 -4.74 5.27
C LEU A 95 6.95 -3.45 5.01
N THR A 96 6.43 -2.52 4.24
CA THR A 96 7.09 -1.23 3.98
C THR A 96 6.09 -0.08 4.01
N PRO A 97 6.52 1.14 4.32
CA PRO A 97 5.66 2.32 4.23
C PRO A 97 5.11 2.60 2.83
N ILE A 98 5.83 2.24 1.78
CA ILE A 98 5.38 2.40 0.40
C ILE A 98 4.42 1.29 -0.05
N GLY A 99 4.31 0.22 0.74
CA GLY A 99 3.47 -0.93 0.43
C GLY A 99 1.98 -0.61 0.53
N ASP A 100 1.58 0.16 1.53
CA ASP A 100 0.18 0.56 1.71
C ASP A 100 0.06 1.98 2.28
N PRO A 101 -0.89 2.81 1.80
CA PRO A 101 -1.06 4.20 2.20
C PRO A 101 -1.10 4.48 3.71
N PRO A 102 -1.76 3.69 4.57
CA PRO A 102 -1.74 3.89 6.01
C PRO A 102 -0.33 3.93 6.60
N LEU A 103 0.52 3.01 6.19
CA LEU A 103 1.89 2.92 6.71
C LEU A 103 2.76 4.08 6.23
N LEU A 104 2.53 4.54 5.00
CA LEU A 104 3.16 5.74 4.48
C LEU A 104 2.79 6.96 5.34
N MET A 105 1.53 7.09 5.72
CA MET A 105 1.09 8.17 6.60
C MET A 105 1.75 8.11 7.99
N GLY A 106 1.96 6.90 8.51
CA GLY A 106 2.74 6.69 9.75
C GLY A 106 4.20 7.13 9.58
N PHE A 107 4.83 6.75 8.48
CA PHE A 107 6.19 7.13 8.14
C PHE A 107 6.35 8.66 8.02
N MET A 108 5.48 9.32 7.28
CA MET A 108 5.48 10.79 7.16
C MET A 108 5.29 11.51 8.51
N ARG A 109 4.74 10.81 9.51
CA ARG A 109 4.53 11.32 10.88
C ARG A 109 5.59 10.85 11.89
N GLY A 110 6.72 10.32 11.42
CA GLY A 110 7.88 10.01 12.24
C GLY A 110 8.05 8.53 12.62
N VAL A 111 7.21 7.62 12.12
CA VAL A 111 7.47 6.18 12.28
C VAL A 111 8.67 5.80 11.40
N PRO A 112 9.69 5.12 11.93
CA PRO A 112 10.85 4.71 11.14
C PRO A 112 10.47 3.81 9.96
N PHE A 113 11.12 3.98 8.80
CA PHE A 113 10.84 3.18 7.59
C PHE A 113 10.88 1.68 7.86
N THR A 114 11.90 1.22 8.59
CA THR A 114 12.12 -0.20 8.91
C THR A 114 11.15 -0.73 9.97
N TRP A 115 10.39 0.14 10.64
CA TRP A 115 9.46 -0.30 11.68
C TRP A 115 8.40 -1.28 11.15
N SER A 116 7.94 -1.08 9.92
CA SER A 116 6.95 -1.94 9.28
C SER A 116 7.39 -3.41 9.19
N LEU A 117 8.70 -3.70 9.20
CA LEU A 117 9.22 -5.07 9.24
C LEU A 117 8.81 -5.84 10.51
N HIS A 118 8.45 -5.15 11.60
CA HIS A 118 7.90 -5.80 12.79
C HIS A 118 6.55 -6.47 12.53
N LEU A 119 5.87 -6.14 11.42
CA LEU A 119 4.64 -6.80 11.00
C LEU A 119 4.88 -8.15 10.28
N LEU A 120 6.15 -8.46 9.93
CA LEU A 120 6.50 -9.71 9.22
C LEU A 120 6.00 -10.98 9.96
N PRO A 121 6.17 -11.14 11.29
CA PRO A 121 5.65 -12.33 11.99
C PRO A 121 4.14 -12.47 11.87
N VAL A 122 3.41 -11.33 11.92
CA VAL A 122 1.94 -11.33 11.79
C VAL A 122 1.54 -11.69 10.37
N LEU A 123 2.23 -11.14 9.35
CA LEU A 123 2.00 -11.53 7.95
C LEU A 123 2.28 -13.02 7.73
N CYS A 124 3.41 -13.52 8.22
CA CYS A 124 3.76 -14.94 8.10
C CYS A 124 2.70 -15.84 8.75
N PHE A 125 2.19 -15.48 9.94
CA PHE A 125 1.11 -16.21 10.58
C PHE A 125 -0.14 -16.25 9.69
N ASN A 126 -0.56 -15.12 9.13
CA ASN A 126 -1.71 -15.07 8.23
C ASN A 126 -1.47 -15.90 6.95
N LEU A 127 -0.27 -15.85 6.36
CA LEU A 127 0.08 -16.65 5.18
C LEU A 127 0.01 -18.15 5.47
N VAL A 128 0.52 -18.59 6.64
CA VAL A 128 0.49 -20.00 7.05
C VAL A 128 -0.95 -20.50 7.26
N VAL A 129 -1.88 -19.61 7.61
CA VAL A 129 -3.30 -19.96 7.74
C VAL A 129 -4.03 -19.86 6.40
N LEU A 130 -3.91 -18.72 5.72
CA LEU A 130 -4.73 -18.40 4.54
C LEU A 130 -4.32 -19.19 3.28
N LEU A 131 -3.03 -19.41 3.03
CA LEU A 131 -2.62 -20.12 1.83
C LEU A 131 -3.02 -21.61 1.83
N PRO A 132 -2.91 -22.37 2.93
CA PRO A 132 -3.47 -23.72 2.98
C PRO A 132 -4.99 -23.77 2.83
N VAL A 133 -5.72 -22.82 3.46
CA VAL A 133 -7.18 -22.73 3.30
C VAL A 133 -7.52 -22.43 1.83
N PHE A 134 -6.84 -21.45 1.21
CA PHE A 134 -7.00 -21.16 -0.22
C PHE A 134 -6.72 -22.41 -1.07
N TYR A 135 -5.60 -23.07 -0.84
CA TYR A 135 -5.21 -24.25 -1.61
C TYR A 135 -6.26 -25.38 -1.52
N MET A 136 -6.81 -25.64 -0.33
CA MET A 136 -7.87 -26.63 -0.14
C MET A 136 -9.15 -26.28 -0.90
N ILE A 137 -9.59 -25.01 -0.82
CA ILE A 137 -10.77 -24.49 -1.53
C ILE A 137 -10.54 -24.56 -3.04
N ASP A 138 -9.39 -24.09 -3.51
CA ASP A 138 -9.06 -24.03 -4.92
C ASP A 138 -8.91 -25.45 -5.52
N ARG A 139 -8.30 -26.38 -4.78
CA ARG A 139 -8.18 -27.78 -5.19
C ARG A 139 -9.55 -28.47 -5.31
N LYS A 140 -10.47 -28.18 -4.39
CA LYS A 140 -11.84 -28.71 -4.46
C LYS A 140 -12.55 -28.18 -5.71
N ASN A 141 -12.53 -26.89 -5.93
CA ASN A 141 -13.18 -26.25 -7.07
C ASN A 141 -12.55 -26.67 -8.42
N TYR A 142 -11.22 -26.78 -8.46
CA TYR A 142 -10.50 -27.28 -9.62
C TYR A 142 -10.96 -28.69 -10.04
N ARG A 143 -11.11 -29.60 -9.07
CA ARG A 143 -11.60 -30.98 -9.34
C ARG A 143 -13.03 -31.00 -9.84
N LEU A 144 -13.89 -30.12 -9.32
CA LEU A 144 -15.27 -30.00 -9.76
C LEU A 144 -15.36 -29.46 -11.20
N ASP A 145 -14.56 -28.44 -11.52
CA ASP A 145 -14.49 -27.85 -12.86
C ASP A 145 -14.05 -28.91 -13.89
N ILE A 146 -13.03 -29.72 -13.58
CA ILE A 146 -12.59 -30.82 -14.46
C ILE A 146 -13.68 -31.89 -14.60
N ALA A 147 -14.35 -32.29 -13.51
CA ALA A 147 -15.42 -33.28 -13.54
C ALA A 147 -16.63 -32.84 -14.39
N GLU A 148 -16.86 -31.54 -14.50
CA GLU A 148 -17.91 -30.93 -15.35
C GLU A 148 -17.46 -30.73 -16.82
N GLY A 149 -16.25 -31.19 -17.17
CA GLY A 149 -15.74 -31.11 -18.55
C GLY A 149 -15.01 -29.81 -18.91
N SER A 150 -14.76 -28.93 -17.93
CA SER A 150 -13.89 -27.76 -18.15
C SER A 150 -12.45 -28.25 -18.35
N VAL A 151 -11.90 -28.09 -19.55
CA VAL A 151 -10.53 -28.50 -19.87
C VAL A 151 -9.70 -27.27 -20.17
N PRO A 152 -8.53 -27.11 -19.53
CA PRO A 152 -7.61 -26.05 -19.88
C PRO A 152 -7.08 -26.28 -21.32
N ASP A 153 -6.96 -25.19 -22.09
CA ASP A 153 -6.34 -25.25 -23.41
C ASP A 153 -4.81 -25.39 -23.27
N ILE A 154 -4.37 -26.65 -23.11
CA ILE A 154 -2.95 -26.99 -22.92
C ILE A 154 -2.15 -26.80 -24.23
N SER A 155 -2.83 -26.68 -25.37
CA SER A 155 -2.16 -26.51 -26.68
C SER A 155 -1.40 -25.16 -26.77
N LYS A 156 -1.76 -24.22 -25.91
CA LYS A 156 -1.13 -22.88 -25.82
C LYS A 156 -0.23 -22.71 -24.59
N GLU A 157 -0.05 -23.77 -23.80
CA GLU A 157 0.77 -23.71 -22.61
C GLU A 157 2.23 -23.44 -23.00
N SER A 158 2.67 -22.22 -22.86
CA SER A 158 4.09 -21.90 -22.83
C SER A 158 4.51 -21.74 -21.37
N THR A 159 5.46 -22.54 -20.93
CA THR A 159 6.09 -22.39 -19.61
C THR A 159 6.90 -21.10 -19.48
N GLU A 160 7.01 -20.32 -20.55
CA GLU A 160 7.75 -19.07 -20.57
C GLU A 160 6.91 -17.91 -20.04
N VAL A 161 7.17 -17.54 -18.80
CA VAL A 161 6.69 -16.26 -18.27
C VAL A 161 7.57 -15.15 -18.83
N LYS A 162 7.02 -14.32 -19.70
CA LYS A 162 7.71 -13.16 -20.28
C LYS A 162 7.54 -11.94 -19.36
N PHE A 163 8.62 -11.60 -18.67
CA PHE A 163 8.70 -10.37 -17.88
C PHE A 163 9.16 -9.23 -18.79
N GLN A 164 8.25 -8.34 -19.14
CA GLN A 164 8.53 -7.19 -19.99
C GLN A 164 8.62 -5.91 -19.15
N GLY A 165 9.52 -5.00 -19.54
CA GLY A 165 9.74 -3.76 -18.81
C GLY A 165 10.56 -3.94 -17.52
N GLY A 166 11.33 -5.00 -17.37
CA GLY A 166 12.11 -5.30 -16.17
C GLY A 166 13.09 -4.23 -15.72
N HIS A 167 13.58 -3.38 -16.66
CA HIS A 167 14.42 -2.23 -16.32
C HIS A 167 13.70 -1.22 -15.40
N ASN A 168 12.38 -1.20 -15.37
CA ASN A 168 11.60 -0.34 -14.47
C ASN A 168 11.78 -0.69 -12.98
N VAL A 169 12.27 -1.88 -12.67
CA VAL A 169 12.66 -2.23 -11.29
C VAL A 169 13.72 -1.26 -10.75
N ILE A 170 14.61 -0.76 -11.59
CA ILE A 170 15.61 0.25 -11.20
C ILE A 170 14.92 1.55 -10.75
N PHE A 171 13.86 1.96 -11.44
CA PHE A 171 13.10 3.16 -11.07
C PHE A 171 12.28 2.95 -9.80
N ILE A 172 11.75 1.75 -9.55
CA ILE A 172 11.12 1.40 -8.27
C ILE A 172 12.16 1.53 -7.14
N ILE A 173 13.34 0.95 -7.32
CA ILE A 173 14.44 1.05 -6.34
C ILE A 173 14.81 2.52 -6.10
N ALA A 174 14.89 3.33 -7.14
CA ALA A 174 15.17 4.77 -7.01
C ALA A 174 14.10 5.49 -6.19
N ILE A 175 12.82 5.19 -6.39
CA ILE A 175 11.70 5.72 -5.60
C ILE A 175 11.83 5.29 -4.13
N VAL A 176 12.09 4.01 -3.87
CA VAL A 176 12.29 3.49 -2.51
C VAL A 176 13.45 4.22 -1.82
N ILE A 177 14.57 4.36 -2.52
CA ILE A 177 15.74 5.08 -2.01
C ILE A 177 15.39 6.55 -1.72
N ALA A 178 14.64 7.23 -2.59
CA ALA A 178 14.22 8.61 -2.37
C ALA A 178 13.40 8.76 -1.07
N VAL A 179 12.44 7.86 -0.84
CA VAL A 179 11.61 7.85 0.38
C VAL A 179 12.46 7.56 1.63
N VAL A 180 13.35 6.58 1.58
CA VAL A 180 14.25 6.26 2.71
C VAL A 180 15.20 7.43 3.00
N LEU A 181 15.75 8.04 1.95
CA LEU A 181 16.63 9.20 2.07
C LEU A 181 15.89 10.40 2.68
N SER A 182 14.64 10.66 2.30
CA SER A 182 13.88 11.77 2.88
C SER A 182 13.71 11.62 4.39
N GLY A 183 13.42 10.41 4.86
CA GLY A 183 13.34 10.11 6.29
C GLY A 183 14.67 10.28 7.03
N THR A 184 15.79 9.93 6.40
CA THR A 184 17.13 10.08 7.02
C THR A 184 17.65 11.51 6.93
N LEU A 185 17.49 12.18 5.79
CA LEU A 185 17.92 13.56 5.58
C LEU A 185 17.19 14.55 6.49
N SER A 186 15.94 14.24 6.86
CA SER A 186 15.15 15.06 7.80
C SER A 186 15.80 15.16 9.18
N ASN A 187 16.71 14.25 9.53
CA ASN A 187 17.46 14.26 10.80
C ASN A 187 18.88 14.83 10.67
N VAL A 188 19.30 15.25 9.46
CA VAL A 188 20.64 15.79 9.24
C VAL A 188 20.68 17.29 9.55
N PRO A 189 21.61 17.77 10.39
CA PRO A 189 21.71 19.19 10.79
C PRO A 189 21.78 20.17 9.59
N ALA A 190 22.33 19.73 8.45
CA ALA A 190 22.40 20.57 7.25
C ALA A 190 21.02 20.99 6.73
N PHE A 191 19.98 20.15 6.91
CA PHE A 191 18.61 20.39 6.49
C PHE A 191 17.72 20.92 7.63
N MET A 192 18.26 21.08 8.85
CA MET A 192 17.55 21.60 10.01
C MET A 192 17.92 23.04 10.28
N ARG A 193 16.98 23.80 10.85
CA ARG A 193 17.20 25.13 11.43
C ARG A 193 17.62 24.97 12.89
N ALA A 194 18.09 26.06 13.49
CA ALA A 194 18.46 26.10 14.91
C ALA A 194 17.28 25.80 15.85
N ASP A 195 16.05 26.03 15.42
CA ASP A 195 14.81 25.74 16.15
C ASP A 195 14.31 24.29 16.00
N GLY A 196 15.07 23.44 15.29
CA GLY A 196 14.73 22.04 15.05
C GLY A 196 13.73 21.81 13.89
N THR A 197 13.31 22.87 13.20
CA THR A 197 12.43 22.75 12.02
C THR A 197 13.23 22.49 10.75
N LEU A 198 12.59 21.88 9.72
CA LEU A 198 13.25 21.63 8.44
C LEU A 198 13.41 22.93 7.63
N LYS A 199 14.56 23.09 6.98
CA LYS A 199 14.80 24.15 6.00
C LYS A 199 13.97 23.91 4.75
N GLY A 200 13.40 24.97 4.18
CA GLY A 200 12.59 24.89 2.96
C GLY A 200 12.16 26.25 2.43
N LEU A 201 11.38 26.22 1.38
CA LEU A 201 10.73 27.40 0.81
C LEU A 201 9.51 27.76 1.65
N HIS A 202 9.36 29.06 1.96
CA HIS A 202 8.18 29.59 2.62
C HIS A 202 7.12 29.89 1.57
N ILE A 203 5.95 29.28 1.71
CA ILE A 203 4.75 29.52 0.90
C ILE A 203 3.66 30.02 1.88
N GLY A 204 3.55 31.32 2.03
CA GLY A 204 2.75 31.92 3.10
C GLY A 204 3.31 31.57 4.48
N GLU A 205 2.48 30.99 5.34
CA GLU A 205 2.88 30.54 6.68
C GLU A 205 3.44 29.09 6.73
N VAL A 206 3.48 28.39 5.57
CA VAL A 206 3.87 27.00 5.49
C VAL A 206 5.29 26.87 4.91
N THR A 207 6.09 26.02 5.49
CA THR A 207 7.43 25.69 4.97
C THR A 207 7.37 24.40 4.17
N PHE A 208 7.67 24.49 2.86
CA PHE A 208 7.85 23.33 2.01
C PHE A 208 9.32 22.88 2.09
N SER A 209 9.57 21.73 2.73
CA SER A 209 10.91 21.25 3.04
C SER A 209 11.75 20.95 1.79
N PHE A 210 13.03 21.33 1.80
CA PHE A 210 13.97 20.95 0.73
C PHE A 210 14.11 19.42 0.62
N VAL A 211 14.02 18.69 1.72
CA VAL A 211 14.07 17.23 1.73
C VAL A 211 12.92 16.64 0.93
N THR A 212 11.69 17.12 1.18
CA THR A 212 10.50 16.70 0.43
C THR A 212 10.58 17.10 -1.05
N MET A 213 11.14 18.28 -1.35
CA MET A 213 11.36 18.70 -2.75
C MET A 213 12.31 17.78 -3.49
N ILE A 214 13.41 17.34 -2.86
CA ILE A 214 14.36 16.39 -3.43
C ILE A 214 13.69 15.05 -3.68
N GLU A 215 12.93 14.54 -2.71
CA GLU A 215 12.16 13.30 -2.82
C GLU A 215 11.21 13.35 -4.02
N ILE A 216 10.37 14.39 -4.10
CA ILE A 216 9.43 14.61 -5.21
C ILE A 216 10.16 14.68 -6.55
N ALA A 217 11.28 15.40 -6.62
CA ALA A 217 12.05 15.53 -7.85
C ALA A 217 12.57 14.17 -8.34
N ILE A 218 13.13 13.35 -7.43
CA ILE A 218 13.62 12.00 -7.78
C ILE A 218 12.47 11.12 -8.27
N ILE A 219 11.32 11.14 -7.60
CA ILE A 219 10.14 10.34 -7.98
C ILE A 219 9.63 10.75 -9.36
N LEU A 220 9.49 12.06 -9.63
CA LEU A 220 9.03 12.55 -10.92
C LEU A 220 10.01 12.24 -12.05
N VAL A 221 11.31 12.35 -11.81
CA VAL A 221 12.35 11.97 -12.78
C VAL A 221 12.30 10.47 -13.05
N ALA A 222 12.16 9.63 -12.02
CA ALA A 222 12.03 8.19 -12.19
C ALA A 222 10.78 7.83 -13.00
N ALA A 223 9.63 8.44 -12.71
CA ALA A 223 8.40 8.25 -13.47
C ALA A 223 8.57 8.69 -14.95
N PHE A 224 9.15 9.86 -15.19
CA PHE A 224 9.39 10.37 -16.53
C PHE A 224 10.33 9.45 -17.33
N LEU A 225 11.45 9.03 -16.75
CA LEU A 225 12.41 8.13 -17.39
C LEU A 225 11.78 6.76 -17.67
N SER A 226 10.99 6.23 -16.73
CA SER A 226 10.21 5.00 -16.91
C SER A 226 9.31 5.09 -18.14
N PHE A 227 8.56 6.21 -18.29
CA PHE A 227 7.71 6.43 -19.45
C PHE A 227 8.50 6.57 -20.76
N LYS A 228 9.64 7.24 -20.73
CA LYS A 228 10.48 7.48 -21.92
C LYS A 228 11.19 6.21 -22.40
N THR A 229 11.63 5.37 -21.47
CA THR A 229 12.43 4.16 -21.79
C THR A 229 11.58 2.94 -22.08
N THR A 230 10.30 2.93 -21.68
CA THR A 230 9.40 1.79 -21.87
C THR A 230 8.55 1.94 -23.14
N LYS A 231 8.49 0.88 -23.93
CA LYS A 231 7.66 0.84 -25.15
C LYS A 231 6.19 1.00 -24.82
N LYS A 232 5.47 1.79 -25.65
CA LYS A 232 4.03 2.03 -25.47
C LYS A 232 3.19 0.74 -25.49
N GLU A 233 3.64 -0.28 -26.20
CA GLU A 233 2.98 -1.59 -26.29
C GLU A 233 2.81 -2.26 -24.93
N ILE A 234 3.79 -2.14 -24.02
CA ILE A 234 3.73 -2.72 -22.67
C ILE A 234 2.60 -2.04 -21.87
N ARG A 235 2.49 -0.71 -21.94
CA ARG A 235 1.41 0.04 -21.30
C ARG A 235 0.04 -0.30 -21.86
N THR A 236 -0.06 -0.46 -23.20
CA THR A 236 -1.30 -0.88 -23.84
C THR A 236 -1.73 -2.28 -23.40
N LYS A 237 -0.80 -3.22 -23.29
CA LYS A 237 -1.08 -4.56 -22.74
C LYS A 237 -1.59 -4.51 -21.30
N ASN A 238 -1.02 -3.62 -20.48
CA ASN A 238 -1.48 -3.38 -19.10
C ASN A 238 -2.76 -2.54 -19.05
N HIS A 239 -3.30 -2.11 -20.20
CA HIS A 239 -4.43 -1.16 -20.30
C HIS A 239 -4.22 0.05 -19.36
N PHE A 240 -2.99 0.51 -19.26
CA PHE A 240 -2.65 1.67 -18.47
C PHE A 240 -3.51 2.86 -18.88
N ASN A 241 -4.17 3.46 -17.91
CA ASN A 241 -4.93 4.69 -18.13
C ASN A 241 -4.77 5.61 -16.91
N TRP A 242 -4.91 6.88 -17.15
CA TRP A 242 -4.79 7.91 -16.12
C TRP A 242 -6.02 8.02 -15.19
N GLY A 243 -7.10 7.30 -15.48
CA GLY A 243 -8.35 7.35 -14.71
C GLY A 243 -8.12 7.00 -13.26
N ALA A 244 -7.50 5.85 -13.00
CA ALA A 244 -7.29 5.36 -11.65
C ALA A 244 -6.50 6.35 -10.77
N ILE A 245 -5.36 6.86 -11.24
CA ILE A 245 -4.58 7.81 -10.44
C ILE A 245 -5.27 9.17 -10.29
N LYS A 246 -6.05 9.60 -11.28
CA LYS A 246 -6.86 10.81 -11.20
C LYS A 246 -7.97 10.68 -10.14
N GLU A 247 -8.67 9.55 -10.11
CA GLU A 247 -9.69 9.27 -9.09
C GLU A 247 -9.08 9.26 -7.70
N VAL A 248 -7.97 8.57 -7.52
CA VAL A 248 -7.21 8.54 -6.27
C VAL A 248 -6.80 9.96 -5.85
N ALA A 249 -6.25 10.76 -6.77
CA ALA A 249 -5.85 12.13 -6.45
C ALA A 249 -7.01 13.01 -5.98
N ILE A 250 -8.17 12.94 -6.66
CA ILE A 250 -9.36 13.72 -6.30
C ILE A 250 -9.94 13.22 -4.98
N LEU A 251 -10.00 11.91 -4.76
CA LEU A 251 -10.51 11.32 -3.54
C LEU A 251 -9.66 11.75 -2.34
N PHE A 252 -8.35 11.58 -2.42
CA PHE A 252 -7.47 11.86 -1.29
C PHE A 252 -7.34 13.34 -0.96
N ILE A 253 -7.40 14.28 -1.92
CA ILE A 253 -7.42 15.70 -1.56
C ILE A 253 -8.68 16.03 -0.74
N GLY A 254 -9.83 15.47 -1.10
CA GLY A 254 -11.06 15.60 -0.31
C GLY A 254 -10.91 15.02 1.09
N ILE A 255 -10.36 13.79 1.21
CA ILE A 255 -10.13 13.13 2.50
C ILE A 255 -9.18 13.94 3.37
N PHE A 256 -8.03 14.39 2.85
CA PHE A 256 -7.05 15.13 3.63
C PHE A 256 -7.60 16.45 4.18
N ILE A 257 -8.41 17.16 3.40
CA ILE A 257 -9.03 18.42 3.84
C ILE A 257 -10.13 18.14 4.88
N THR A 258 -11.05 17.23 4.61
CA THR A 258 -12.20 16.97 5.48
C THR A 258 -11.83 16.26 6.79
N MET A 259 -10.71 15.55 6.81
CA MET A 259 -10.21 14.88 8.00
C MET A 259 -9.61 15.85 9.04
N GLN A 260 -9.13 17.04 8.64
CA GLN A 260 -8.45 17.95 9.57
C GLN A 260 -9.28 18.32 10.82
N PRO A 261 -10.55 18.71 10.71
CA PRO A 261 -11.38 18.97 11.89
C PRO A 261 -11.51 17.74 12.81
N ALA A 262 -11.67 16.56 12.24
CA ALA A 262 -11.77 15.31 13.01
C ALA A 262 -10.48 15.04 13.79
N LEU A 263 -9.30 15.20 13.18
CA LEU A 263 -8.01 15.04 13.84
C LEU A 263 -7.81 16.08 14.96
N MET A 264 -8.27 17.32 14.78
CA MET A 264 -8.22 18.36 15.83
C MET A 264 -9.09 17.98 17.02
N ILE A 265 -10.31 17.51 16.79
CA ILE A 265 -11.20 17.03 17.86
C ILE A 265 -10.56 15.83 18.58
N LEU A 266 -10.01 14.86 17.86
CA LEU A 266 -9.37 13.68 18.45
C LEU A 266 -8.13 14.03 19.27
N LYS A 267 -7.37 15.05 18.91
CA LYS A 267 -6.28 15.55 19.75
C LYS A 267 -6.79 16.06 21.10
N ALA A 268 -7.97 16.67 21.14
CA ALA A 268 -8.56 17.20 22.37
C ALA A 268 -9.25 16.13 23.23
N VAL A 269 -10.01 15.21 22.59
CA VAL A 269 -10.87 14.25 23.32
C VAL A 269 -10.34 12.81 23.28
N GLY A 270 -9.27 12.54 22.57
CA GLY A 270 -8.70 11.19 22.39
C GLY A 270 -8.54 10.41 23.70
N PRO A 271 -7.97 11.01 24.77
CA PRO A 271 -7.80 10.32 26.05
C PRO A 271 -9.13 9.90 26.70
N THR A 272 -10.23 10.60 26.43
CA THR A 272 -11.56 10.35 27.03
C THR A 272 -12.33 9.23 26.33
N LEU A 273 -11.89 8.79 25.13
CA LEU A 273 -12.56 7.73 24.37
C LEU A 273 -12.44 6.35 25.01
N GLY A 274 -11.58 6.17 26.00
CA GLY A 274 -11.38 4.91 26.70
C GLY A 274 -10.72 3.79 25.85
N ILE A 275 -10.26 4.10 24.65
CA ILE A 275 -9.55 3.17 23.74
C ILE A 275 -8.06 3.26 24.03
N THR A 276 -7.58 2.48 24.99
CA THR A 276 -6.20 2.55 25.49
C THR A 276 -5.41 1.25 25.30
N LYS A 277 -6.10 0.14 25.02
CA LYS A 277 -5.49 -1.20 24.92
C LYS A 277 -5.26 -1.58 23.45
N ALA A 278 -4.21 -2.34 23.18
CA ALA A 278 -3.87 -2.77 21.82
C ALA A 278 -5.00 -3.54 21.12
N TRP A 279 -5.69 -4.45 21.85
CA TRP A 279 -6.81 -5.19 21.26
C TRP A 279 -8.00 -4.29 20.91
N GLN A 280 -8.28 -3.25 21.70
CA GLN A 280 -9.30 -2.26 21.37
C GLN A 280 -8.91 -1.49 20.11
N MET A 281 -7.67 -1.00 20.05
CA MET A 281 -7.14 -0.31 18.86
C MET A 281 -7.23 -1.18 17.61
N PHE A 282 -6.87 -2.47 17.71
CA PHE A 282 -6.95 -3.40 16.57
C PHE A 282 -8.39 -3.55 16.06
N TRP A 283 -9.33 -3.89 16.94
CA TRP A 283 -10.71 -4.15 16.52
C TRP A 283 -11.45 -2.90 16.08
N THR A 284 -11.27 -1.76 16.77
CA THR A 284 -11.93 -0.51 16.38
C THR A 284 -11.37 0.04 15.07
N THR A 285 -10.04 0.03 14.92
CA THR A 285 -9.39 0.43 13.64
C THR A 285 -9.84 -0.50 12.52
N GLY A 286 -9.81 -1.81 12.74
CA GLY A 286 -10.14 -2.78 11.72
C GLY A 286 -11.62 -2.75 11.31
N ALA A 287 -12.53 -2.65 12.28
CA ALA A 287 -13.96 -2.52 11.98
C ALA A 287 -14.22 -1.27 11.12
N LEU A 288 -13.67 -0.12 11.49
CA LEU A 288 -13.83 1.09 10.69
C LEU A 288 -13.13 1.00 9.33
N SER A 289 -11.93 0.41 9.26
CA SER A 289 -11.21 0.21 7.98
C SER A 289 -11.97 -0.70 7.01
N SER A 290 -12.85 -1.56 7.51
CA SER A 290 -13.70 -2.38 6.64
C SER A 290 -14.81 -1.59 5.94
N PHE A 291 -15.21 -0.43 6.47
CA PHE A 291 -16.30 0.41 5.94
C PHE A 291 -15.82 1.74 5.37
N LEU A 292 -14.66 2.21 5.81
CA LEU A 292 -14.03 3.44 5.37
C LEU A 292 -12.68 3.09 4.74
N ASP A 293 -12.12 4.02 3.97
CA ASP A 293 -10.75 3.87 3.47
C ASP A 293 -9.76 3.68 4.65
N ASN A 294 -8.81 2.77 4.47
CA ASN A 294 -7.86 2.38 5.51
C ASN A 294 -6.95 3.53 5.95
N THR A 295 -6.65 4.48 5.08
CA THR A 295 -5.72 5.60 5.35
C THR A 295 -6.29 6.60 6.35
N PRO A 296 -7.49 7.19 6.15
CA PRO A 296 -8.09 8.07 7.17
C PRO A 296 -8.36 7.33 8.47
N THR A 297 -8.77 6.07 8.40
CA THR A 297 -9.00 5.24 9.59
C THR A 297 -7.72 5.08 10.41
N TYR A 298 -6.60 4.74 9.75
CA TYR A 298 -5.29 4.66 10.40
C TYR A 298 -4.94 5.98 11.10
N LEU A 299 -5.09 7.12 10.42
CA LEU A 299 -4.72 8.43 10.96
C LEU A 299 -5.55 8.83 12.18
N VAL A 300 -6.82 8.49 12.20
CA VAL A 300 -7.71 8.68 13.35
C VAL A 300 -7.16 7.98 14.58
N PHE A 301 -6.90 6.68 14.48
CA PHE A 301 -6.42 5.90 15.63
C PHE A 301 -4.95 6.18 15.97
N PHE A 302 -4.11 6.47 14.97
CA PHE A 302 -2.75 6.92 15.17
C PHE A 302 -2.68 8.22 15.98
N THR A 303 -3.53 9.20 15.62
CA THR A 303 -3.63 10.47 16.36
C THR A 303 -4.16 10.24 17.77
N THR A 304 -5.21 9.43 17.93
CA THR A 304 -5.74 9.06 19.24
C THR A 304 -4.68 8.40 20.12
N ALA A 305 -3.92 7.46 19.56
CA ALA A 305 -2.83 6.79 20.29
C ALA A 305 -1.74 7.74 20.74
N GLY A 306 -1.40 8.74 19.93
CA GLY A 306 -0.40 9.76 20.28
C GLY A 306 -0.81 10.64 21.46
N THR A 307 -2.11 10.78 21.75
CA THR A 307 -2.63 11.58 22.88
C THR A 307 -2.68 10.80 24.20
N LEU A 308 -2.37 9.51 24.22
CA LEU A 308 -2.47 8.69 25.43
C LEU A 308 -1.35 8.92 26.45
N GLY A 309 -0.36 9.76 26.14
CA GLY A 309 0.68 10.16 27.09
C GLY A 309 1.69 9.07 27.44
N PHE A 310 2.00 8.16 26.53
CA PHE A 310 3.04 7.16 26.75
C PHE A 310 4.42 7.83 26.86
N THR A 311 5.24 7.32 27.80
CA THR A 311 6.60 7.81 28.06
C THR A 311 7.67 7.03 27.29
N SER A 312 7.33 5.82 26.79
CA SER A 312 8.25 4.96 26.06
C SER A 312 7.60 4.41 24.81
N GLY A 313 8.32 4.42 23.70
CA GLY A 313 7.83 3.95 22.40
C GLY A 313 8.47 4.71 21.24
N ILE A 314 7.72 4.80 20.15
CA ILE A 314 8.12 5.50 18.92
C ILE A 314 7.65 6.95 19.02
N THR A 315 8.60 7.89 18.96
CA THR A 315 8.30 9.32 18.94
C THR A 315 7.77 9.72 17.57
N THR A 316 6.59 10.30 17.55
CA THR A 316 5.91 10.73 16.32
C THR A 316 5.46 12.18 16.42
N SER A 317 4.99 12.75 15.32
CA SER A 317 4.46 14.13 15.29
C SER A 317 3.19 14.34 16.13
N VAL A 318 2.53 13.26 16.54
CA VAL A 318 1.30 13.29 17.36
C VAL A 318 1.56 12.91 18.82
N GLY A 319 2.77 12.49 19.16
CA GLY A 319 3.16 12.02 20.49
C GLY A 319 3.90 10.68 20.45
N VAL A 320 4.16 10.11 21.62
CA VAL A 320 4.83 8.80 21.75
C VAL A 320 3.79 7.69 21.67
N ILE A 321 4.02 6.71 20.80
CA ILE A 321 3.14 5.54 20.61
C ILE A 321 3.92 4.27 20.90
N THR A 322 3.40 3.38 21.76
CA THR A 322 4.05 2.10 22.03
C THR A 322 4.04 1.19 20.81
N ALA A 323 5.06 0.37 20.63
CA ALA A 323 5.16 -0.56 19.51
C ALA A 323 3.95 -1.50 19.40
N LYS A 324 3.39 -1.95 20.53
CA LYS A 324 2.20 -2.80 20.59
C LYS A 324 0.95 -2.11 20.02
N ILE A 325 0.73 -0.86 20.38
CA ILE A 325 -0.44 -0.09 19.93
C ILE A 325 -0.28 0.24 18.46
N LEU A 326 0.91 0.67 18.03
CA LEU A 326 1.18 0.97 16.64
C LEU A 326 1.00 -0.28 15.75
N MET A 327 1.47 -1.45 16.21
CA MET A 327 1.24 -2.73 15.53
C MET A 327 -0.26 -3.04 15.42
N ALA A 328 -1.03 -2.85 16.48
CA ALA A 328 -2.47 -3.11 16.51
C ALA A 328 -3.22 -2.22 15.51
N ILE A 329 -2.93 -0.92 15.48
CA ILE A 329 -3.52 0.03 14.54
C ILE A 329 -3.13 -0.33 13.09
N SER A 330 -1.86 -0.62 12.85
CA SER A 330 -1.36 -0.97 11.52
C SER A 330 -1.98 -2.26 10.98
N CYS A 331 -2.05 -3.30 11.80
CA CYS A 331 -2.72 -4.56 11.42
C CYS A 331 -4.23 -4.36 11.21
N GLY A 332 -4.90 -3.62 12.08
CA GLY A 332 -6.32 -3.31 11.95
C GLY A 332 -6.61 -2.57 10.64
N ALA A 333 -5.88 -1.50 10.37
CA ALA A 333 -6.08 -0.69 9.17
C ALA A 333 -5.79 -1.47 7.88
N VAL A 334 -4.61 -2.12 7.81
CA VAL A 334 -4.15 -2.76 6.57
C VAL A 334 -4.89 -4.07 6.30
N PHE A 335 -5.04 -4.94 7.31
CA PHE A 335 -5.57 -6.29 7.06
C PHE A 335 -7.09 -6.30 6.92
N MET A 336 -7.80 -5.49 7.70
CA MET A 336 -9.24 -5.45 7.67
C MET A 336 -9.81 -4.49 6.61
N GLY A 337 -8.98 -3.70 5.94
CA GLY A 337 -9.35 -2.98 4.73
C GLY A 337 -9.85 -3.87 3.60
N ALA A 338 -9.53 -5.16 3.65
CA ALA A 338 -10.07 -6.19 2.75
C ALA A 338 -11.56 -6.53 2.99
N GLY A 339 -12.19 -6.03 4.05
CA GLY A 339 -13.56 -6.40 4.43
C GLY A 339 -14.63 -5.95 3.45
N THR A 340 -14.44 -4.82 2.77
CA THR A 340 -15.32 -4.33 1.70
C THR A 340 -14.51 -3.73 0.56
N TYR A 341 -15.17 -3.47 -0.56
CA TYR A 341 -14.51 -2.84 -1.70
C TYR A 341 -14.06 -1.38 -1.42
N ILE A 342 -14.69 -0.70 -0.47
CA ILE A 342 -14.35 0.68 -0.09
C ILE A 342 -13.13 0.73 0.84
N GLY A 343 -12.84 -0.35 1.57
CA GLY A 343 -11.82 -0.38 2.62
C GLY A 343 -10.38 -0.14 2.15
N ASN A 344 -10.09 -0.35 0.87
CA ASN A 344 -8.80 0.02 0.26
C ASN A 344 -8.97 0.17 -1.26
N ALA A 345 -8.33 1.18 -1.86
CA ALA A 345 -8.43 1.46 -3.29
C ALA A 345 -8.12 0.25 -4.21
N PRO A 346 -7.13 -0.62 -3.95
CA PRO A 346 -6.87 -1.80 -4.79
C PRO A 346 -7.95 -2.88 -4.75
N ASN A 347 -9.01 -2.73 -3.96
CA ASN A 347 -10.11 -3.71 -3.90
C ASN A 347 -11.12 -3.56 -5.06
N PHE A 348 -11.10 -2.42 -5.78
CA PHE A 348 -12.02 -2.10 -6.88
C PHE A 348 -11.82 -2.94 -8.13
#